data_b637064d3fb3b2121687f89a1e91d71c
#
_entry.id   b637064d3fb3b2121687f89a1e91d71c
#
_cell.length_a   1.000
_cell.length_b   1.000
_cell.length_c   1.000
_cell.angle_alpha   90.00
_cell.angle_beta   90.00
_cell.angle_gamma   90.00
#
_symmetry.space_group_name_H-M   'P 1'
#
loop_
_entity.id
_entity.type
_entity.pdbx_description
1 polymer ?
#
loop_
_entity_poly.entity_id
_entity_poly.type
_entity_poly.pdbx_seq_one_letter_code
_entity_poly.pdbx_strand_id
1 'polypeptide(L)'
;MYEKFGQFIDGSWSPSSNKETYEVINPATEEVLGHASKATPEDVDRALKSAEKGLAVWKKITPWERSYILRRIADKLREKKDVLAKWMTLENGKPLAEGVGETNGAADIFEWNAEETKRIFGQTIESRFEDTRVHVYYQPVGVVAALSPWNFPLILAARKISTALAAGCSVIIKPDTITPGVVMELVDICRECGVPPGAVNLLSGDPPAIASQLIQSDIIKKISITGSLRVGKLILKQAADKVQRVTMELSGHSPFIVFDDADVKKAADMAIAAKFRNNGQVCISPNRFYIHENKKEEFINLFIERTKKLKIGNGMDPDTQLGPLTTQKRLNETEELVEKTKQEGAKVLLGGKRPAGFNKGFYYEPTIFDDVKDDFTIMKQEPFGPLVPMLSFKSFDEVIERANDNDLGLCSYVCTNSMETAHLASEKLETGSVAVNTGVVAIAEAPFGGIKQSGYGREGGSMAIKDYLNVKYTHMGIKG
;
A
#
# COMPACT_ATOMS: atom_id res chain seq x y z
N MET A 1 -3.99 6.97 -24.23
CA MET A 1 -4.53 6.17 -23.11
C MET A 1 -5.41 7.01 -22.18
N TYR A 2 -5.13 8.31 -22.00
CA TYR A 2 -5.80 9.18 -21.00
C TYR A 2 -6.92 10.04 -21.58
N GLU A 3 -7.24 9.95 -22.84
CA GLU A 3 -8.14 10.85 -23.60
C GLU A 3 -9.56 10.96 -23.01
N LYS A 4 -10.06 9.87 -22.40
CA LYS A 4 -11.38 9.83 -21.74
C LYS A 4 -11.35 10.35 -20.30
N PHE A 5 -10.18 10.57 -19.72
CA PHE A 5 -9.99 10.92 -18.32
C PHE A 5 -9.58 12.39 -18.15
N GLY A 6 -9.91 12.92 -16.99
CA GLY A 6 -9.56 14.25 -16.53
C GLY A 6 -9.55 14.28 -15.01
N GLN A 7 -10.13 15.32 -14.43
CA GLN A 7 -10.54 15.30 -13.03
C GLN A 7 -11.94 14.66 -12.95
N PHE A 8 -12.13 13.74 -12.00
CA PHE A 8 -13.46 13.15 -11.76
C PHE A 8 -14.16 13.91 -10.63
N ILE A 9 -15.12 14.74 -10.97
CA ILE A 9 -15.82 15.61 -10.03
C ILE A 9 -17.32 15.52 -10.31
N ASP A 10 -18.12 15.33 -9.26
CA ASP A 10 -19.57 15.27 -9.34
C ASP A 10 -20.11 14.22 -10.34
N GLY A 11 -19.46 13.05 -10.36
CA GLY A 11 -19.87 11.90 -11.18
C GLY A 11 -19.46 11.97 -12.66
N SER A 12 -18.67 12.95 -13.06
CA SER A 12 -18.24 13.12 -14.46
C SER A 12 -16.76 13.45 -14.62
N TRP A 13 -16.18 13.02 -15.73
CA TRP A 13 -14.83 13.37 -16.15
C TRP A 13 -14.83 14.74 -16.84
N SER A 14 -13.89 15.62 -16.48
CA SER A 14 -13.68 16.90 -17.12
C SER A 14 -12.20 17.25 -17.14
N PRO A 15 -11.70 17.96 -18.18
CA PRO A 15 -10.36 18.55 -18.11
C PRO A 15 -10.20 19.42 -16.87
N SER A 16 -8.96 19.66 -16.45
CA SER A 16 -8.66 20.69 -15.44
C SER A 16 -9.11 22.08 -15.93
N SER A 17 -9.40 22.97 -14.98
CA SER A 17 -9.92 24.32 -15.29
C SER A 17 -9.01 25.12 -16.23
N ASN A 18 -7.69 24.92 -16.16
CA ASN A 18 -6.71 25.55 -17.05
C ASN A 18 -6.27 24.64 -18.23
N LYS A 19 -6.79 23.40 -18.32
CA LYS A 19 -6.44 22.37 -19.32
C LYS A 19 -4.97 21.93 -19.33
N GLU A 20 -4.22 22.22 -18.26
CA GLU A 20 -2.85 21.72 -18.14
C GLU A 20 -2.83 20.20 -17.93
N THR A 21 -1.79 19.58 -18.45
CA THR A 21 -1.53 18.15 -18.36
C THR A 21 -0.08 17.87 -17.95
N TYR A 22 0.21 16.63 -17.60
CA TYR A 22 1.57 16.15 -17.37
C TYR A 22 1.75 14.79 -18.08
N GLU A 23 2.98 14.48 -18.46
CA GLU A 23 3.33 13.23 -19.12
C GLU A 23 3.36 12.07 -18.13
N VAL A 24 2.87 10.90 -18.58
CA VAL A 24 3.05 9.61 -17.89
C VAL A 24 3.94 8.75 -18.75
N ILE A 25 4.99 8.20 -18.14
CA ILE A 25 6.08 7.50 -18.83
C ILE A 25 5.99 6.00 -18.60
N ASN A 26 6.25 5.21 -19.63
CA ASN A 26 6.44 3.78 -19.52
C ASN A 26 7.87 3.49 -19.00
N PRO A 27 8.04 2.92 -17.81
CA PRO A 27 9.37 2.67 -17.25
C PRO A 27 10.18 1.60 -18.02
N ALA A 28 9.52 0.78 -18.83
CA ALA A 28 10.18 -0.27 -19.62
C ALA A 28 10.80 0.26 -20.93
N THR A 29 10.24 1.34 -21.49
CA THR A 29 10.64 1.87 -22.81
C THR A 29 11.02 3.34 -22.76
N GLU A 30 10.76 4.04 -21.67
CA GLU A 30 10.90 5.50 -21.48
C GLU A 30 10.01 6.33 -22.43
N GLU A 31 9.02 5.71 -23.06
CA GLU A 31 8.08 6.37 -23.96
C GLU A 31 6.93 7.01 -23.17
N VAL A 32 6.43 8.13 -23.70
CA VAL A 32 5.24 8.79 -23.16
C VAL A 32 4.01 7.95 -23.50
N LEU A 33 3.33 7.43 -22.47
CA LEU A 33 2.06 6.71 -22.60
C LEU A 33 0.89 7.63 -22.94
N GLY A 34 0.99 8.87 -22.54
CA GLY A 34 -0.01 9.92 -22.75
C GLY A 34 0.09 11.03 -21.70
N HIS A 35 -0.92 11.88 -21.69
CA HIS A 35 -0.96 13.07 -20.86
C HIS A 35 -2.14 13.00 -19.89
N ALA A 36 -1.88 13.03 -18.60
CA ALA A 36 -2.90 13.08 -17.56
C ALA A 36 -3.20 14.54 -17.17
N SER A 37 -4.44 14.83 -16.81
CA SER A 37 -4.89 16.16 -16.44
C SER A 37 -4.29 16.63 -15.11
N LYS A 38 -3.89 17.90 -15.01
CA LYS A 38 -3.26 18.52 -13.84
C LYS A 38 -4.25 19.47 -13.15
N ALA A 39 -4.79 19.05 -12.00
CA ALA A 39 -5.77 19.82 -11.24
C ALA A 39 -5.23 21.19 -10.79
N THR A 40 -6.10 22.19 -10.88
CA THR A 40 -5.87 23.54 -10.34
C THR A 40 -6.45 23.65 -8.91
N PRO A 41 -6.13 24.71 -8.16
CA PRO A 41 -6.80 25.01 -6.90
C PRO A 41 -8.33 25.09 -7.01
N GLU A 42 -8.85 25.63 -8.12
CA GLU A 42 -10.28 25.68 -8.40
C GLU A 42 -10.90 24.29 -8.54
N ASP A 43 -10.21 23.35 -9.20
CA ASP A 43 -10.67 21.95 -9.31
C ASP A 43 -10.72 21.29 -7.94
N VAL A 44 -9.76 21.56 -7.06
CA VAL A 44 -9.76 21.05 -5.69
C VAL A 44 -10.98 21.60 -4.91
N ASP A 45 -11.28 22.89 -5.02
CA ASP A 45 -12.46 23.49 -4.38
C ASP A 45 -13.77 22.92 -4.91
N ARG A 46 -13.85 22.64 -6.22
CA ARG A 46 -15.00 21.97 -6.83
C ARG A 46 -15.17 20.55 -6.30
N ALA A 47 -14.07 19.78 -6.19
CA ALA A 47 -14.10 18.43 -5.65
C ALA A 47 -14.50 18.40 -4.17
N LEU A 48 -14.04 19.36 -3.36
CA LEU A 48 -14.43 19.50 -1.96
C LEU A 48 -15.93 19.73 -1.80
N LYS A 49 -16.50 20.68 -2.56
CA LYS A 49 -17.94 20.97 -2.56
C LYS A 49 -18.75 19.77 -3.06
N SER A 50 -18.26 19.07 -4.09
CA SER A 50 -18.88 17.86 -4.63
C SER A 50 -18.88 16.74 -3.58
N ALA A 51 -17.76 16.52 -2.89
CA ALA A 51 -17.65 15.48 -1.86
C ALA A 51 -18.57 15.73 -0.66
N GLU A 52 -18.78 17.00 -0.27
CA GLU A 52 -19.74 17.37 0.79
C GLU A 52 -21.18 17.06 0.38
N LYS A 53 -21.56 17.38 -0.86
CA LYS A 53 -22.89 17.02 -1.42
C LYS A 53 -23.05 15.49 -1.53
N GLY A 54 -22.04 14.81 -2.06
CA GLY A 54 -22.03 13.36 -2.18
C GLY A 54 -22.14 12.65 -0.83
N LEU A 55 -21.50 13.16 0.23
CA LEU A 55 -21.66 12.67 1.59
C LEU A 55 -23.11 12.76 2.07
N ALA A 56 -23.79 13.87 1.80
CA ALA A 56 -25.17 14.06 2.20
C ALA A 56 -26.14 13.04 1.56
N VAL A 57 -25.82 12.58 0.36
CA VAL A 57 -26.55 11.50 -0.34
C VAL A 57 -26.11 10.14 0.18
N TRP A 58 -24.79 9.84 0.16
CA TRP A 58 -24.25 8.51 0.42
C TRP A 58 -24.53 8.00 1.84
N LYS A 59 -24.44 8.85 2.85
CA LYS A 59 -24.71 8.47 4.25
C LYS A 59 -26.17 8.08 4.52
N LYS A 60 -27.10 8.41 3.61
CA LYS A 60 -28.52 8.02 3.71
C LYS A 60 -28.80 6.66 3.05
N ILE A 61 -27.91 6.19 2.18
CA ILE A 61 -28.00 4.87 1.57
C ILE A 61 -27.77 3.81 2.66
N THR A 62 -28.65 2.82 2.71
CA THR A 62 -28.59 1.79 3.74
C THR A 62 -27.31 0.97 3.66
N PRO A 63 -26.81 0.37 4.76
CA PRO A 63 -25.66 -0.52 4.72
C PRO A 63 -25.81 -1.68 3.73
N TRP A 64 -27.02 -2.18 3.53
CA TRP A 64 -27.32 -3.25 2.56
C TRP A 64 -27.12 -2.80 1.12
N GLU A 65 -27.64 -1.63 0.77
CA GLU A 65 -27.48 -1.06 -0.58
C GLU A 65 -26.01 -0.71 -0.86
N ARG A 66 -25.29 -0.13 0.13
CA ARG A 66 -23.86 0.10 0.01
C ARG A 66 -23.09 -1.21 -0.21
N SER A 67 -23.43 -2.27 0.52
CA SER A 67 -22.88 -3.61 0.33
C SER A 67 -23.07 -4.12 -1.10
N TYR A 68 -24.27 -4.00 -1.65
CA TYR A 68 -24.55 -4.42 -3.03
C TYR A 68 -23.75 -3.64 -4.07
N ILE A 69 -23.56 -2.34 -3.87
CA ILE A 69 -22.73 -1.51 -4.75
C ILE A 69 -21.26 -1.94 -4.67
N LEU A 70 -20.72 -2.11 -3.46
CA LEU A 70 -19.33 -2.52 -3.26
C LEU A 70 -19.06 -3.92 -3.83
N ARG A 71 -20.01 -4.85 -3.72
CA ARG A 71 -19.90 -6.18 -4.31
C ARG A 71 -19.86 -6.13 -5.84
N ARG A 72 -20.73 -5.31 -6.47
CA ARG A 72 -20.69 -5.09 -7.93
C ARG A 72 -19.37 -4.51 -8.39
N ILE A 73 -18.73 -3.64 -7.58
CA ILE A 73 -17.40 -3.11 -7.89
C ILE A 73 -16.36 -4.24 -7.86
N ALA A 74 -16.42 -5.13 -6.86
CA ALA A 74 -15.53 -6.29 -6.77
C ALA A 74 -15.68 -7.21 -8.00
N ASP A 75 -16.91 -7.51 -8.40
CA ASP A 75 -17.19 -8.33 -9.58
C ASP A 75 -16.67 -7.67 -10.86
N LYS A 76 -16.86 -6.35 -11.00
CA LYS A 76 -16.40 -5.59 -12.16
C LYS A 76 -14.88 -5.47 -12.24
N LEU A 77 -14.19 -5.40 -11.11
CA LEU A 77 -12.74 -5.48 -11.05
C LEU A 77 -12.24 -6.82 -11.59
N ARG A 78 -12.84 -7.94 -11.16
CA ARG A 78 -12.48 -9.28 -11.67
C ARG A 78 -12.76 -9.43 -13.16
N GLU A 79 -13.87 -8.88 -13.65
CA GLU A 79 -14.22 -8.86 -15.07
C GLU A 79 -13.18 -8.09 -15.91
N LYS A 80 -12.73 -6.93 -15.42
CA LYS A 80 -11.78 -6.03 -16.13
C LYS A 80 -10.30 -6.33 -15.80
N LYS A 81 -9.98 -7.45 -15.15
CA LYS A 81 -8.63 -7.74 -14.60
C LYS A 81 -7.49 -7.56 -15.61
N ASP A 82 -7.68 -8.02 -16.85
CA ASP A 82 -6.63 -7.97 -17.87
C ASP A 82 -6.38 -6.53 -18.35
N VAL A 83 -7.43 -5.70 -18.42
CA VAL A 83 -7.30 -4.27 -18.74
C VAL A 83 -6.58 -3.53 -17.64
N LEU A 84 -6.96 -3.79 -16.37
CA LEU A 84 -6.35 -3.15 -15.20
C LEU A 84 -4.90 -3.58 -15.01
N ALA A 85 -4.59 -4.87 -15.23
CA ALA A 85 -3.23 -5.38 -15.21
C ALA A 85 -2.35 -4.68 -16.27
N LYS A 86 -2.89 -4.50 -17.49
CA LYS A 86 -2.17 -3.79 -18.56
C LYS A 86 -1.86 -2.34 -18.18
N TRP A 87 -2.80 -1.61 -17.56
CA TRP A 87 -2.54 -0.27 -17.04
C TRP A 87 -1.36 -0.27 -16.05
N MET A 88 -1.40 -1.15 -15.05
CA MET A 88 -0.33 -1.25 -14.05
C MET A 88 1.01 -1.62 -14.67
N THR A 89 1.05 -2.55 -15.62
CA THR A 89 2.29 -2.92 -16.29
C THR A 89 2.89 -1.77 -17.08
N LEU A 90 2.06 -1.02 -17.81
CA LEU A 90 2.53 0.10 -18.62
C LEU A 90 3.00 1.30 -17.79
N GLU A 91 2.29 1.63 -16.70
CA GLU A 91 2.61 2.78 -15.84
C GLU A 91 3.68 2.49 -14.78
N ASN A 92 3.65 1.29 -14.19
CA ASN A 92 4.53 0.93 -13.06
C ASN A 92 5.70 0.05 -13.47
N GLY A 93 5.54 -0.75 -14.54
CA GLY A 93 6.56 -1.69 -15.03
C GLY A 93 6.44 -3.11 -14.49
N LYS A 94 5.57 -3.41 -13.53
CA LYS A 94 5.39 -4.78 -13.01
C LYS A 94 4.93 -5.75 -14.07
N PRO A 95 5.28 -7.05 -13.98
CA PRO A 95 4.77 -8.09 -14.88
C PRO A 95 3.24 -8.17 -14.89
N LEU A 96 2.64 -8.49 -16.05
CA LEU A 96 1.18 -8.66 -16.20
C LEU A 96 0.57 -9.60 -15.15
N ALA A 97 1.25 -10.70 -14.84
CA ALA A 97 0.78 -11.66 -13.83
C ALA A 97 0.65 -11.02 -12.44
N GLU A 98 1.57 -10.12 -12.06
CA GLU A 98 1.48 -9.38 -10.82
C GLU A 98 0.34 -8.35 -10.85
N GLY A 99 0.10 -7.71 -12.00
CA GLY A 99 -1.03 -6.81 -12.19
C GLY A 99 -2.39 -7.53 -12.05
N VAL A 100 -2.50 -8.74 -12.59
CA VAL A 100 -3.69 -9.60 -12.40
C VAL A 100 -3.87 -9.94 -10.91
N GLY A 101 -2.78 -10.33 -10.23
CA GLY A 101 -2.81 -10.61 -8.78
C GLY A 101 -3.24 -9.40 -7.96
N GLU A 102 -2.74 -8.20 -8.28
CA GLU A 102 -3.12 -6.96 -7.61
C GLU A 102 -4.61 -6.63 -7.83
N THR A 103 -5.12 -6.86 -9.04
CA THR A 103 -6.54 -6.64 -9.35
C THR A 103 -7.45 -7.57 -8.55
N ASN A 104 -7.10 -8.85 -8.44
CA ASN A 104 -7.86 -9.79 -7.63
C ASN A 104 -7.84 -9.38 -6.14
N GLY A 105 -6.68 -9.00 -5.61
CA GLY A 105 -6.58 -8.49 -4.24
C GLY A 105 -7.40 -7.21 -4.01
N ALA A 106 -7.47 -6.30 -4.98
CA ALA A 106 -8.32 -5.12 -4.91
C ALA A 106 -9.82 -5.49 -4.88
N ALA A 107 -10.22 -6.48 -5.70
CA ALA A 107 -11.58 -7.01 -5.68
C ALA A 107 -11.94 -7.65 -4.34
N ASP A 108 -11.03 -8.46 -3.77
CA ASP A 108 -11.24 -9.09 -2.46
C ASP A 108 -11.42 -8.05 -1.34
N ILE A 109 -10.70 -6.93 -1.40
CA ILE A 109 -10.85 -5.83 -0.44
C ILE A 109 -12.22 -5.16 -0.58
N PHE A 110 -12.72 -4.92 -1.79
CA PHE A 110 -14.07 -4.40 -1.99
C PHE A 110 -15.14 -5.37 -1.49
N GLU A 111 -14.97 -6.65 -1.74
CA GLU A 111 -15.88 -7.70 -1.27
C GLU A 111 -15.88 -7.80 0.26
N TRP A 112 -14.70 -7.79 0.89
CA TRP A 112 -14.58 -7.75 2.35
C TRP A 112 -15.31 -6.54 2.95
N ASN A 113 -15.08 -5.35 2.41
CA ASN A 113 -15.73 -4.13 2.88
C ASN A 113 -17.23 -4.10 2.60
N ALA A 114 -17.71 -4.79 1.55
CA ALA A 114 -19.14 -4.99 1.32
C ALA A 114 -19.81 -5.79 2.45
N GLU A 115 -19.09 -6.77 3.03
CA GLU A 115 -19.58 -7.52 4.17
C GLU A 115 -19.46 -6.73 5.49
N GLU A 116 -18.34 -6.01 5.67
CA GLU A 116 -18.12 -5.22 6.90
C GLU A 116 -19.10 -4.06 7.03
N THR A 117 -19.55 -3.46 5.93
CA THR A 117 -20.55 -2.36 6.02
C THR A 117 -21.83 -2.78 6.71
N LYS A 118 -22.22 -4.07 6.62
CA LYS A 118 -23.42 -4.63 7.30
C LYS A 118 -23.18 -4.93 8.79
N ARG A 119 -21.92 -4.91 9.26
CA ARG A 119 -21.51 -5.26 10.62
C ARG A 119 -21.16 -4.04 11.49
N ILE A 120 -21.56 -2.85 11.09
CA ILE A 120 -21.41 -1.63 11.89
C ILE A 120 -22.50 -1.63 12.97
N PHE A 121 -22.33 -2.53 13.96
CA PHE A 121 -23.30 -2.70 15.03
C PHE A 121 -23.04 -1.72 16.16
N GLY A 122 -24.11 -1.09 16.67
CA GLY A 122 -24.11 -0.38 17.93
C GLY A 122 -24.20 -1.31 19.13
N GLN A 123 -24.30 -0.71 20.33
CA GLN A 123 -24.43 -1.43 21.60
C GLN A 123 -25.56 -0.80 22.42
N THR A 124 -26.29 -1.63 23.16
CA THR A 124 -27.13 -1.19 24.26
C THR A 124 -26.43 -1.58 25.57
N ILE A 125 -26.23 -0.61 26.46
CA ILE A 125 -25.52 -0.78 27.70
C ILE A 125 -26.53 -0.55 28.86
N GLU A 126 -26.54 -1.46 29.82
CA GLU A 126 -27.33 -1.27 31.02
C GLU A 126 -26.82 -0.05 31.83
N SER A 127 -27.77 0.80 32.22
CA SER A 127 -27.46 1.99 33.00
C SER A 127 -27.41 1.68 34.49
N ARG A 128 -26.58 2.39 35.24
CA ARG A 128 -26.59 2.37 36.71
C ARG A 128 -27.82 3.08 37.31
N PHE A 129 -28.58 3.79 36.51
CA PHE A 129 -29.79 4.53 36.92
C PHE A 129 -31.03 3.80 36.40
N GLU A 130 -32.02 3.54 37.26
CA GLU A 130 -33.18 2.68 36.98
C GLU A 130 -33.97 3.15 35.73
N ASP A 131 -34.26 4.43 35.61
CA ASP A 131 -35.15 4.98 34.58
C ASP A 131 -34.36 5.55 33.37
N THR A 132 -33.23 4.93 33.04
CA THR A 132 -32.42 5.38 31.91
C THR A 132 -31.94 4.24 31.01
N ARG A 133 -31.58 4.55 29.79
CA ARG A 133 -30.97 3.62 28.82
C ARG A 133 -29.80 4.28 28.10
N VAL A 134 -28.76 3.50 27.83
CA VAL A 134 -27.59 3.94 27.06
C VAL A 134 -27.50 3.18 25.76
N HIS A 135 -27.47 3.92 24.66
CA HIS A 135 -27.25 3.38 23.32
C HIS A 135 -25.96 3.95 22.74
N VAL A 136 -25.10 3.09 22.20
CA VAL A 136 -23.90 3.46 21.44
C VAL A 136 -24.15 3.18 19.96
N TYR A 137 -23.83 4.11 19.11
CA TYR A 137 -23.92 3.94 17.66
C TYR A 137 -22.79 4.65 16.94
N TYR A 138 -22.59 4.27 15.67
CA TYR A 138 -21.51 4.75 14.83
C TYR A 138 -22.04 5.64 13.71
N GLN A 139 -21.31 6.70 13.39
CA GLN A 139 -21.62 7.63 12.31
C GLN A 139 -20.39 7.82 11.43
N PRO A 140 -20.54 8.01 10.08
CA PRO A 140 -19.43 8.36 9.21
C PRO A 140 -18.66 9.58 9.73
N VAL A 141 -17.32 9.55 9.68
CA VAL A 141 -16.52 10.72 10.08
C VAL A 141 -16.76 11.93 9.17
N GLY A 142 -17.12 11.72 7.89
CA GLY A 142 -17.37 12.77 6.92
C GLY A 142 -16.66 12.57 5.59
N VAL A 143 -16.12 13.64 5.02
CA VAL A 143 -15.34 13.60 3.78
C VAL A 143 -13.90 13.15 4.08
N VAL A 144 -13.40 12.22 3.28
CA VAL A 144 -12.06 11.61 3.41
C VAL A 144 -11.16 12.10 2.28
N ALA A 145 -9.96 12.58 2.58
CA ALA A 145 -8.87 12.73 1.63
C ALA A 145 -8.03 11.43 1.60
N ALA A 146 -7.96 10.77 0.46
CA ALA A 146 -7.21 9.55 0.26
C ALA A 146 -6.01 9.81 -0.66
N LEU A 147 -4.81 9.50 -0.19
CA LEU A 147 -3.56 9.71 -0.92
C LEU A 147 -2.91 8.35 -1.15
N SER A 148 -2.84 7.89 -2.42
CA SER A 148 -2.30 6.59 -2.77
C SER A 148 -0.99 6.69 -3.55
N PRO A 149 -0.02 5.79 -3.30
CA PRO A 149 1.27 5.77 -3.97
C PRO A 149 1.21 4.99 -5.29
N TRP A 150 2.35 4.96 -5.98
CA TRP A 150 2.52 4.38 -7.31
C TRP A 150 2.84 2.87 -7.34
N ASN A 151 3.33 2.28 -6.25
CA ASN A 151 3.89 0.92 -6.30
C ASN A 151 2.84 -0.21 -6.39
N PHE A 152 1.71 -0.04 -5.71
CA PHE A 152 0.51 -0.88 -5.83
C PHE A 152 -0.72 0.00 -5.98
N PRO A 153 -0.85 0.69 -7.13
CA PRO A 153 -1.78 1.81 -7.29
C PRO A 153 -3.24 1.40 -7.14
N LEU A 154 -3.60 0.21 -7.63
CA LEU A 154 -4.98 -0.26 -7.60
C LEU A 154 -5.39 -0.73 -6.20
N ILE A 155 -4.61 -1.62 -5.58
CA ILE A 155 -5.00 -2.21 -4.30
C ILE A 155 -4.94 -1.18 -3.15
N LEU A 156 -3.97 -0.25 -3.18
CA LEU A 156 -3.85 0.78 -2.15
C LEU A 156 -4.92 1.87 -2.29
N ALA A 157 -5.35 2.19 -3.50
CA ALA A 157 -6.54 3.03 -3.72
C ALA A 157 -7.81 2.29 -3.31
N ALA A 158 -7.95 1.00 -3.65
CA ALA A 158 -9.10 0.18 -3.29
C ALA A 158 -9.29 0.09 -1.77
N ARG A 159 -8.22 -0.09 -0.97
CA ARG A 159 -8.28 -0.08 0.50
C ARG A 159 -8.92 1.20 1.04
N LYS A 160 -8.54 2.35 0.51
CA LYS A 160 -9.02 3.65 0.98
C LYS A 160 -10.44 3.95 0.52
N ILE A 161 -10.73 3.75 -0.76
CA ILE A 161 -12.05 4.04 -1.35
C ILE A 161 -13.11 3.10 -0.77
N SER A 162 -12.85 1.77 -0.76
CA SER A 162 -13.86 0.81 -0.31
C SER A 162 -14.20 0.97 1.16
N THR A 163 -13.19 1.19 2.03
CA THR A 163 -13.43 1.39 3.46
C THR A 163 -14.18 2.69 3.75
N ALA A 164 -13.84 3.80 3.05
CA ALA A 164 -14.56 5.05 3.17
C ALA A 164 -16.03 4.88 2.78
N LEU A 165 -16.29 4.27 1.63
CA LEU A 165 -17.65 4.01 1.13
C LEU A 165 -18.42 3.06 2.05
N ALA A 166 -17.80 1.99 2.54
CA ALA A 166 -18.41 1.06 3.48
C ALA A 166 -18.88 1.75 4.75
N ALA A 167 -18.05 2.65 5.29
CA ALA A 167 -18.40 3.45 6.47
C ALA A 167 -19.49 4.50 6.23
N GLY A 168 -19.86 4.77 4.96
CA GLY A 168 -20.82 5.82 4.58
C GLY A 168 -20.18 7.21 4.42
N CYS A 169 -18.86 7.29 4.31
CA CYS A 169 -18.09 8.50 4.00
C CYS A 169 -18.08 8.76 2.48
N SER A 170 -17.91 10.02 2.07
CA SER A 170 -17.43 10.35 0.73
C SER A 170 -15.91 10.45 0.71
N VAL A 171 -15.30 10.31 -0.47
CA VAL A 171 -13.86 10.29 -0.62
C VAL A 171 -13.38 11.11 -1.82
N ILE A 172 -12.29 11.85 -1.64
CA ILE A 172 -11.51 12.45 -2.71
C ILE A 172 -10.21 11.66 -2.77
N ILE A 173 -10.01 10.89 -3.84
CA ILE A 173 -8.76 10.13 -4.07
C ILE A 173 -7.79 10.95 -4.91
N LYS A 174 -6.54 11.02 -4.46
CA LYS A 174 -5.42 11.57 -5.21
C LYS A 174 -4.43 10.44 -5.47
N PRO A 175 -4.42 9.85 -6.68
CA PRO A 175 -3.43 8.86 -7.08
C PRO A 175 -2.05 9.50 -7.25
N ASP A 176 -1.00 8.70 -7.22
CA ASP A 176 0.32 9.19 -7.63
C ASP A 176 0.32 9.60 -9.11
N THR A 177 1.15 10.59 -9.46
CA THR A 177 1.28 11.08 -10.84
C THR A 177 1.95 10.07 -11.77
N ILE A 178 2.65 9.09 -11.21
CA ILE A 178 3.34 8.04 -11.97
C ILE A 178 2.34 7.00 -12.50
N THR A 179 1.31 6.66 -11.70
CA THR A 179 0.37 5.57 -12.02
C THR A 179 -1.08 6.00 -11.84
N PRO A 180 -1.54 7.07 -12.52
CA PRO A 180 -2.89 7.58 -12.31
C PRO A 180 -3.97 6.77 -13.03
N GLY A 181 -3.66 6.15 -14.17
CA GLY A 181 -4.66 5.59 -15.09
C GLY A 181 -5.43 4.42 -14.51
N VAL A 182 -4.75 3.50 -13.80
CA VAL A 182 -5.45 2.37 -13.17
C VAL A 182 -6.41 2.84 -12.06
N VAL A 183 -6.08 3.92 -11.34
CA VAL A 183 -6.97 4.49 -10.31
C VAL A 183 -8.14 5.25 -10.97
N MET A 184 -7.91 5.88 -12.12
CA MET A 184 -8.97 6.47 -12.93
C MET A 184 -9.96 5.42 -13.41
N GLU A 185 -9.50 4.26 -13.89
CA GLU A 185 -10.37 3.12 -14.22
C GLU A 185 -11.14 2.61 -13.00
N LEU A 186 -10.53 2.54 -11.82
CA LEU A 186 -11.23 2.16 -10.59
C LEU A 186 -12.38 3.12 -10.26
N VAL A 187 -12.14 4.42 -10.38
CA VAL A 187 -13.19 5.44 -10.13
C VAL A 187 -14.29 5.37 -11.17
N ASP A 188 -13.96 5.09 -12.43
CA ASP A 188 -14.96 4.87 -13.48
C ASP A 188 -15.81 3.61 -13.21
N ILE A 189 -15.17 2.52 -12.73
CA ILE A 189 -15.90 1.33 -12.24
C ILE A 189 -16.83 1.66 -11.08
N CYS A 190 -16.42 2.49 -10.12
CA CYS A 190 -17.31 2.94 -9.04
C CYS A 190 -18.56 3.64 -9.59
N ARG A 191 -18.39 4.54 -10.58
CA ARG A 191 -19.48 5.23 -11.27
C ARG A 191 -20.41 4.24 -11.99
N GLU A 192 -19.84 3.32 -12.80
CA GLU A 192 -20.61 2.29 -13.53
C GLU A 192 -21.42 1.39 -12.59
N CYS A 193 -20.92 1.11 -11.40
CA CYS A 193 -21.59 0.30 -10.39
C CYS A 193 -22.61 1.05 -9.53
N GLY A 194 -22.82 2.35 -9.76
CA GLY A 194 -23.88 3.13 -9.14
C GLY A 194 -23.47 3.86 -7.85
N VAL A 195 -22.19 4.13 -7.64
CA VAL A 195 -21.77 5.10 -6.64
C VAL A 195 -22.27 6.49 -7.07
N PRO A 196 -23.07 7.20 -6.24
CA PRO A 196 -23.67 8.44 -6.63
C PRO A 196 -22.64 9.57 -6.86
N PRO A 197 -22.99 10.58 -7.69
CA PRO A 197 -22.15 11.76 -7.88
C PRO A 197 -21.69 12.37 -6.55
N GLY A 198 -20.40 12.72 -6.50
CA GLY A 198 -19.75 13.32 -5.34
C GLY A 198 -19.36 12.35 -4.22
N ALA A 199 -19.90 11.14 -4.14
CA ALA A 199 -19.46 10.17 -3.12
C ALA A 199 -18.00 9.69 -3.35
N VAL A 200 -17.56 9.64 -4.61
CA VAL A 200 -16.16 9.48 -5.00
C VAL A 200 -15.78 10.61 -5.93
N ASN A 201 -14.65 11.25 -5.69
CA ASN A 201 -14.03 12.22 -6.59
C ASN A 201 -12.54 11.85 -6.77
N LEU A 202 -11.94 12.20 -7.91
CA LEU A 202 -10.52 11.99 -8.19
C LEU A 202 -9.87 13.27 -8.65
N LEU A 203 -8.74 13.61 -8.04
CA LEU A 203 -7.89 14.72 -8.43
C LEU A 203 -6.51 14.21 -8.83
N SER A 204 -6.12 14.46 -10.07
CA SER A 204 -4.80 14.13 -10.62
C SER A 204 -3.98 15.41 -10.80
N GLY A 205 -2.69 15.39 -10.50
CA GLY A 205 -1.81 16.56 -10.63
C GLY A 205 -0.78 16.66 -9.51
N ASP A 206 -0.31 17.88 -9.23
CA ASP A 206 0.77 18.16 -8.28
C ASP A 206 0.45 17.64 -6.86
N PRO A 207 1.22 16.65 -6.35
CA PRO A 207 0.90 16.03 -5.06
C PRO A 207 0.96 16.99 -3.87
N PRO A 208 2.01 17.82 -3.68
CA PRO A 208 2.07 18.78 -2.57
C PRO A 208 0.93 19.80 -2.58
N ALA A 209 0.63 20.38 -3.74
CA ALA A 209 -0.38 21.41 -3.86
C ALA A 209 -1.78 20.87 -3.53
N ILE A 210 -2.18 19.76 -4.17
CA ILE A 210 -3.48 19.13 -3.94
C ILE A 210 -3.61 18.66 -2.49
N ALA A 211 -2.61 17.96 -1.95
CA ALA A 211 -2.66 17.43 -0.59
C ALA A 211 -2.78 18.56 0.44
N SER A 212 -1.97 19.62 0.31
CA SER A 212 -2.02 20.77 1.24
C SER A 212 -3.38 21.44 1.24
N GLN A 213 -3.97 21.71 0.06
CA GLN A 213 -5.28 22.35 -0.04
C GLN A 213 -6.39 21.47 0.53
N LEU A 214 -6.37 20.15 0.29
CA LEU A 214 -7.32 19.20 0.89
C LEU A 214 -7.21 19.22 2.42
N ILE A 215 -6.00 19.15 2.98
CA ILE A 215 -5.77 19.10 4.43
C ILE A 215 -6.20 20.42 5.10
N GLN A 216 -5.96 21.55 4.46
CA GLN A 216 -6.35 22.86 4.98
C GLN A 216 -7.86 23.13 4.91
N SER A 217 -8.62 22.30 4.19
CA SER A 217 -10.07 22.45 4.09
C SER A 217 -10.81 21.97 5.34
N ASP A 218 -11.82 22.75 5.79
CA ASP A 218 -12.72 22.35 6.87
C ASP A 218 -13.67 21.21 6.48
N ILE A 219 -13.81 20.93 5.18
CA ILE A 219 -14.65 19.86 4.66
C ILE A 219 -14.00 18.49 4.95
N ILE A 220 -12.68 18.37 4.86
CA ILE A 220 -11.96 17.11 5.11
C ILE A 220 -11.93 16.79 6.61
N LYS A 221 -12.46 15.64 6.98
CA LYS A 221 -12.50 15.16 8.37
C LYS A 221 -11.51 14.04 8.67
N LYS A 222 -11.06 13.36 7.64
CA LYS A 222 -10.08 12.27 7.75
C LYS A 222 -9.13 12.28 6.56
N ILE A 223 -7.86 11.95 6.86
CA ILE A 223 -6.82 11.72 5.86
C ILE A 223 -6.41 10.24 5.94
N SER A 224 -6.38 9.55 4.80
CA SER A 224 -5.81 8.22 4.67
C SER A 224 -4.67 8.27 3.67
N ILE A 225 -3.46 7.99 4.13
CA ILE A 225 -2.26 8.08 3.30
C ILE A 225 -1.44 6.79 3.34
N THR A 226 -0.96 6.38 2.17
CA THR A 226 0.16 5.45 2.01
C THR A 226 1.27 6.17 1.24
N GLY A 227 2.48 6.14 1.78
CA GLY A 227 3.60 6.86 1.17
C GLY A 227 4.91 6.78 1.97
N SER A 228 5.89 7.63 1.62
CA SER A 228 7.16 7.66 2.32
C SER A 228 7.04 8.29 3.73
N LEU A 229 7.93 7.89 4.63
CA LEU A 229 8.01 8.45 5.99
C LEU A 229 8.10 9.98 5.99
N ARG A 230 8.90 10.55 5.07
CA ARG A 230 9.04 12.01 4.95
C ARG A 230 7.71 12.70 4.62
N VAL A 231 6.95 12.15 3.67
CA VAL A 231 5.64 12.69 3.29
C VAL A 231 4.63 12.50 4.42
N GLY A 232 4.61 11.34 5.06
CA GLY A 232 3.73 11.07 6.22
C GLY A 232 3.93 12.08 7.34
N LYS A 233 5.18 12.35 7.72
CA LYS A 233 5.50 13.38 8.75
C LYS A 233 5.03 14.79 8.36
N LEU A 234 5.12 15.16 7.07
CA LEU A 234 4.64 16.44 6.57
C LEU A 234 3.11 16.55 6.66
N ILE A 235 2.41 15.50 6.21
CA ILE A 235 0.93 15.43 6.28
C ILE A 235 0.46 15.50 7.73
N LEU A 236 1.11 14.77 8.63
CA LEU A 236 0.74 14.77 10.05
C LEU A 236 0.89 16.15 10.69
N LYS A 237 1.97 16.89 10.37
CA LYS A 237 2.16 18.27 10.82
C LYS A 237 1.03 19.18 10.36
N GLN A 238 0.61 19.10 9.10
CA GLN A 238 -0.48 19.92 8.56
C GLN A 238 -1.85 19.51 9.14
N ALA A 239 -2.10 18.22 9.33
CA ALA A 239 -3.35 17.70 9.88
C ALA A 239 -3.56 18.11 11.37
N ALA A 240 -2.47 18.35 12.10
CA ALA A 240 -2.52 18.74 13.50
C ALA A 240 -3.24 20.08 13.72
N ASP A 241 -3.13 21.03 12.81
CA ASP A 241 -3.76 22.35 12.92
C ASP A 241 -5.30 22.28 13.01
N LYS A 242 -5.88 21.24 12.43
CA LYS A 242 -7.34 21.00 12.43
C LYS A 242 -7.77 19.79 13.23
N VAL A 243 -6.83 19.13 13.95
CA VAL A 243 -7.08 17.91 14.73
C VAL A 243 -7.76 16.83 13.87
N GLN A 244 -7.38 16.75 12.59
CA GLN A 244 -7.96 15.79 11.66
C GLN A 244 -7.54 14.36 12.00
N ARG A 245 -8.45 13.42 11.84
CA ARG A 245 -8.14 12.00 11.97
C ARG A 245 -7.25 11.55 10.81
N VAL A 246 -6.16 10.85 11.12
CA VAL A 246 -5.22 10.36 10.11
C VAL A 246 -5.02 8.85 10.27
N THR A 247 -4.98 8.10 9.16
CA THR A 247 -4.46 6.73 9.07
C THR A 247 -3.26 6.77 8.14
N MET A 248 -2.14 6.19 8.58
CA MET A 248 -0.87 6.25 7.86
C MET A 248 -0.27 4.87 7.67
N GLU A 249 0.03 4.54 6.42
CA GLU A 249 0.82 3.40 5.99
C GLU A 249 2.09 3.93 5.34
N LEU A 250 3.22 3.78 6.03
CA LEU A 250 4.49 4.39 5.62
C LEU A 250 5.54 3.34 5.28
N SER A 251 6.79 3.76 5.20
CA SER A 251 7.94 2.90 4.88
C SER A 251 8.06 1.69 5.81
N GLY A 252 8.56 0.59 5.28
CA GLY A 252 8.95 -0.60 6.03
C GLY A 252 10.38 -1.02 5.75
N HIS A 253 10.99 -1.77 6.66
CA HIS A 253 12.34 -2.32 6.49
C HIS A 253 12.41 -3.73 7.08
N SER A 254 11.59 -4.61 6.50
CA SER A 254 11.21 -5.90 7.07
C SER A 254 12.40 -6.84 7.24
N PRO A 255 12.61 -7.43 8.44
CA PRO A 255 13.54 -8.53 8.64
C PRO A 255 12.97 -9.83 8.07
N PHE A 256 13.83 -10.64 7.46
CA PHE A 256 13.59 -12.01 7.03
C PHE A 256 14.51 -12.93 7.81
N ILE A 257 13.96 -13.72 8.71
CA ILE A 257 14.71 -14.51 9.68
C ILE A 257 14.58 -16.00 9.33
N VAL A 258 15.71 -16.68 9.12
CA VAL A 258 15.78 -18.12 8.87
C VAL A 258 16.47 -18.78 10.04
N PHE A 259 15.72 -19.51 10.87
CA PHE A 259 16.26 -20.24 12.03
C PHE A 259 16.94 -21.55 11.62
N ASP A 260 17.73 -22.16 12.54
CA ASP A 260 18.51 -23.36 12.30
C ASP A 260 17.65 -24.59 11.89
N ASP A 261 16.45 -24.68 12.41
CA ASP A 261 15.49 -25.74 12.15
C ASP A 261 14.64 -25.54 10.89
N ALA A 262 14.78 -24.41 10.19
CA ALA A 262 13.97 -24.06 9.02
C ALA A 262 14.27 -24.98 7.81
N ASP A 263 13.23 -25.22 7.01
CA ASP A 263 13.36 -25.78 5.66
C ASP A 263 13.96 -24.72 4.73
N VAL A 264 15.26 -24.80 4.47
CA VAL A 264 16.02 -23.81 3.70
C VAL A 264 15.49 -23.65 2.28
N LYS A 265 15.01 -24.73 1.65
CA LYS A 265 14.46 -24.68 0.28
C LYS A 265 13.18 -23.87 0.24
N LYS A 266 12.26 -24.14 1.15
CA LYS A 266 11.01 -23.37 1.27
C LYS A 266 11.27 -21.93 1.66
N ALA A 267 12.23 -21.69 2.58
CA ALA A 267 12.62 -20.33 2.98
C ALA A 267 13.18 -19.53 1.80
N ALA A 268 14.03 -20.13 0.96
CA ALA A 268 14.58 -19.49 -0.23
C ALA A 268 13.48 -19.18 -1.28
N ASP A 269 12.55 -20.11 -1.53
CA ASP A 269 11.42 -19.87 -2.45
C ASP A 269 10.53 -18.73 -1.98
N MET A 270 10.19 -18.74 -0.69
CA MET A 270 9.39 -17.71 -0.05
C MET A 270 10.09 -16.35 -0.11
N ALA A 271 11.38 -16.32 0.19
CA ALA A 271 12.19 -15.11 0.16
C ALA A 271 12.24 -14.48 -1.24
N ILE A 272 12.42 -15.27 -2.28
CA ILE A 272 12.44 -14.81 -3.68
C ILE A 272 11.08 -14.23 -4.08
N ALA A 273 10.00 -14.94 -3.79
CA ALA A 273 8.65 -14.49 -4.11
C ALA A 273 8.28 -13.18 -3.38
N ALA A 274 8.66 -13.05 -2.10
CA ALA A 274 8.39 -11.85 -1.32
C ALA A 274 9.29 -10.67 -1.71
N LYS A 275 10.59 -10.93 -1.97
CA LYS A 275 11.60 -9.90 -2.25
C LYS A 275 11.45 -9.28 -3.63
N PHE A 276 11.26 -10.12 -4.65
CA PHE A 276 11.34 -9.64 -6.03
C PHE A 276 10.00 -9.24 -6.64
N ARG A 277 8.88 -9.42 -5.92
CA ARG A 277 7.59 -8.85 -6.32
C ARG A 277 7.74 -7.35 -6.57
N ASN A 278 7.19 -6.85 -7.69
CA ASN A 278 7.33 -5.47 -8.17
C ASN A 278 8.80 -4.97 -8.11
N ASN A 279 9.75 -5.86 -8.42
CA ASN A 279 11.19 -5.59 -8.38
C ASN A 279 11.68 -5.04 -7.01
N GLY A 280 11.11 -5.53 -5.91
CA GLY A 280 11.44 -5.11 -4.55
C GLY A 280 10.86 -3.75 -4.14
N GLN A 281 10.05 -3.10 -4.98
CA GLN A 281 9.41 -1.82 -4.71
C GLN A 281 8.13 -1.98 -3.88
N VAL A 282 8.26 -2.62 -2.72
CA VAL A 282 7.17 -3.03 -1.82
C VAL A 282 7.49 -2.61 -0.38
N CYS A 283 6.56 -1.94 0.28
CA CYS A 283 6.74 -1.52 1.68
C CYS A 283 6.94 -2.69 2.67
N ILE A 284 6.42 -3.86 2.34
CA ILE A 284 6.62 -5.11 3.10
C ILE A 284 7.70 -6.01 2.51
N SER A 285 8.51 -5.54 1.54
CA SER A 285 9.62 -6.33 1.00
C SER A 285 10.59 -6.71 2.10
N PRO A 286 11.02 -8.00 2.19
CA PRO A 286 12.12 -8.35 3.06
C PRO A 286 13.39 -7.64 2.60
N ASN A 287 13.97 -6.83 3.49
CA ASN A 287 15.11 -5.96 3.18
C ASN A 287 16.33 -6.22 4.07
N ARG A 288 16.16 -6.95 5.18
CA ARG A 288 17.22 -7.31 6.12
C ARG A 288 17.15 -8.82 6.34
N PHE A 289 18.09 -9.56 5.72
CA PHE A 289 18.10 -11.02 5.77
C PHE A 289 19.02 -11.51 6.87
N TYR A 290 18.44 -12.10 7.91
CA TYR A 290 19.13 -12.74 9.02
C TYR A 290 19.02 -14.25 8.89
N ILE A 291 20.13 -14.96 8.66
CA ILE A 291 20.15 -16.40 8.46
C ILE A 291 21.01 -17.03 9.55
N HIS A 292 20.50 -18.05 10.25
CA HIS A 292 21.28 -18.78 11.25
C HIS A 292 22.59 -19.28 10.63
N GLU A 293 23.72 -19.14 11.36
CA GLU A 293 25.05 -19.41 10.81
C GLU A 293 25.19 -20.80 10.17
N ASN A 294 24.54 -21.84 10.74
CA ASN A 294 24.53 -23.20 10.22
C ASN A 294 23.79 -23.36 8.88
N LYS A 295 22.95 -22.42 8.50
CA LYS A 295 22.10 -22.46 7.29
C LYS A 295 22.53 -21.43 6.24
N LYS A 296 23.42 -20.50 6.58
CA LYS A 296 23.73 -19.35 5.75
C LYS A 296 24.26 -19.74 4.38
N GLU A 297 25.26 -20.63 4.34
CA GLU A 297 25.88 -21.05 3.08
C GLU A 297 24.86 -21.74 2.15
N GLU A 298 24.10 -22.71 2.69
CA GLU A 298 23.06 -23.42 1.93
C GLU A 298 22.01 -22.44 1.39
N PHE A 299 21.53 -21.52 2.24
CA PHE A 299 20.53 -20.53 1.85
C PHE A 299 21.04 -19.61 0.74
N ILE A 300 22.24 -19.04 0.89
CA ILE A 300 22.86 -18.16 -0.12
C ILE A 300 22.97 -18.87 -1.47
N ASN A 301 23.49 -20.10 -1.48
CA ASN A 301 23.69 -20.86 -2.71
C ASN A 301 22.35 -21.12 -3.43
N LEU A 302 21.33 -21.57 -2.71
CA LEU A 302 19.99 -21.79 -3.25
C LEU A 302 19.33 -20.47 -3.73
N PHE A 303 19.47 -19.41 -2.96
CA PHE A 303 18.89 -18.12 -3.30
C PHE A 303 19.52 -17.55 -4.58
N ILE A 304 20.87 -17.62 -4.71
CA ILE A 304 21.58 -17.20 -5.94
C ILE A 304 21.17 -18.06 -7.14
N GLU A 305 21.15 -19.40 -7.00
CA GLU A 305 20.77 -20.30 -8.07
C GLU A 305 19.38 -19.97 -8.63
N ARG A 306 18.42 -19.71 -7.75
CA ARG A 306 17.04 -19.40 -8.13
C ARG A 306 16.89 -17.98 -8.68
N THR A 307 17.59 -17.01 -8.07
CA THR A 307 17.59 -15.63 -8.55
C THR A 307 18.12 -15.52 -9.98
N LYS A 308 19.15 -16.28 -10.34
CA LYS A 308 19.71 -16.34 -11.71
C LYS A 308 18.69 -16.84 -12.76
N LYS A 309 17.66 -17.56 -12.36
CA LYS A 309 16.62 -18.06 -13.27
C LYS A 309 15.53 -17.04 -13.55
N LEU A 310 15.48 -15.95 -12.79
CA LEU A 310 14.47 -14.90 -12.97
C LEU A 310 14.71 -14.15 -14.28
N LYS A 311 13.70 -14.10 -15.14
CA LYS A 311 13.75 -13.40 -16.41
C LYS A 311 13.43 -11.92 -16.23
N ILE A 312 14.43 -11.07 -16.48
CA ILE A 312 14.26 -9.61 -16.52
C ILE A 312 13.75 -9.24 -17.90
N GLY A 313 12.74 -8.34 -17.98
CA GLY A 313 12.19 -7.92 -19.24
C GLY A 313 11.07 -6.90 -19.15
N ASN A 314 10.48 -6.58 -20.29
CA ASN A 314 9.26 -5.78 -20.33
C ASN A 314 8.11 -6.57 -19.68
N GLY A 315 7.42 -5.97 -18.72
CA GLY A 315 6.31 -6.63 -18.00
C GLY A 315 5.14 -7.05 -18.90
N MET A 316 5.07 -6.54 -20.12
CA MET A 316 4.09 -6.96 -21.13
C MET A 316 4.42 -8.32 -21.76
N ASP A 317 5.66 -8.81 -21.66
CA ASP A 317 6.04 -10.12 -22.13
C ASP A 317 5.62 -11.19 -21.14
N PRO A 318 4.92 -12.25 -21.56
CA PRO A 318 4.34 -13.25 -20.65
C PRO A 318 5.35 -13.97 -19.74
N ASP A 319 6.60 -14.11 -20.21
CA ASP A 319 7.66 -14.81 -19.49
C ASP A 319 8.44 -13.90 -18.52
N THR A 320 8.19 -12.60 -18.54
CA THR A 320 8.89 -11.67 -17.66
C THR A 320 8.47 -11.89 -16.20
N GLN A 321 9.48 -12.04 -15.34
CA GLN A 321 9.30 -12.20 -13.89
C GLN A 321 9.75 -10.97 -13.10
N LEU A 322 10.68 -10.18 -13.69
CA LEU A 322 11.18 -8.92 -13.13
C LEU A 322 11.06 -7.80 -14.16
N GLY A 323 10.23 -6.82 -13.87
CA GLY A 323 10.12 -5.60 -14.64
C GLY A 323 11.21 -4.58 -14.30
N PRO A 324 11.13 -3.36 -14.87
CA PRO A 324 12.01 -2.25 -14.51
C PRO A 324 11.68 -1.70 -13.13
N LEU A 325 12.57 -0.86 -12.58
CA LEU A 325 12.20 0.12 -11.56
C LEU A 325 11.27 1.17 -12.17
N THR A 326 10.40 1.76 -11.36
CA THR A 326 9.31 2.58 -11.91
C THR A 326 9.76 3.95 -12.44
N THR A 327 10.88 4.48 -11.96
CA THR A 327 11.37 5.80 -12.38
C THR A 327 12.89 5.85 -12.47
N GLN A 328 13.42 6.78 -13.31
CA GLN A 328 14.84 7.08 -13.34
C GLN A 328 15.40 7.45 -11.97
N LYS A 329 14.61 8.17 -11.17
CA LYS A 329 15.01 8.52 -9.79
C LYS A 329 15.23 7.27 -8.95
N ARG A 330 14.33 6.27 -9.02
CA ARG A 330 14.49 5.00 -8.29
C ARG A 330 15.71 4.22 -8.75
N LEU A 331 15.98 4.24 -10.05
CA LEU A 331 17.18 3.62 -10.61
C LEU A 331 18.46 4.27 -10.04
N ASN A 332 18.55 5.59 -10.05
CA ASN A 332 19.69 6.32 -9.51
C ASN A 332 19.89 6.06 -8.01
N GLU A 333 18.82 6.13 -7.20
CA GLU A 333 18.86 5.84 -5.76
C GLU A 333 19.30 4.39 -5.48
N THR A 334 18.93 3.44 -6.34
CA THR A 334 19.35 2.04 -6.23
C THR A 334 20.85 1.90 -6.54
N GLU A 335 21.33 2.54 -7.60
CA GLU A 335 22.75 2.56 -7.96
C GLU A 335 23.60 3.18 -6.87
N GLU A 336 23.19 4.33 -6.34
CA GLU A 336 23.87 5.04 -5.24
C GLU A 336 23.96 4.16 -3.98
N LEU A 337 22.86 3.48 -3.62
CA LEU A 337 22.86 2.60 -2.45
C LEU A 337 23.76 1.36 -2.64
N VAL A 338 23.80 0.79 -3.84
CA VAL A 338 24.69 -0.32 -4.17
C VAL A 338 26.15 0.11 -4.04
N GLU A 339 26.53 1.24 -4.63
CA GLU A 339 27.92 1.73 -4.54
C GLU A 339 28.29 2.09 -3.09
N LYS A 340 27.39 2.68 -2.33
CA LYS A 340 27.59 2.98 -0.91
C LYS A 340 27.82 1.70 -0.10
N THR A 341 27.01 0.68 -0.32
CA THR A 341 27.12 -0.61 0.36
C THR A 341 28.47 -1.31 0.06
N LYS A 342 28.94 -1.24 -1.18
CA LYS A 342 30.30 -1.73 -1.55
C LYS A 342 31.41 -0.96 -0.84
N GLN A 343 31.29 0.37 -0.79
CA GLN A 343 32.29 1.22 -0.10
C GLN A 343 32.34 0.95 1.40
N GLU A 344 31.22 0.54 2.02
CA GLU A 344 31.13 0.13 3.42
C GLU A 344 31.77 -1.24 3.67
N GLY A 345 32.12 -1.99 2.62
CA GLY A 345 32.87 -3.25 2.68
C GLY A 345 32.06 -4.50 2.34
N ALA A 346 30.79 -4.37 1.90
CA ALA A 346 30.00 -5.52 1.49
C ALA A 346 30.51 -6.16 0.20
N LYS A 347 30.43 -7.48 0.14
CA LYS A 347 30.76 -8.28 -1.04
C LYS A 347 29.54 -8.51 -1.90
N VAL A 348 29.58 -8.13 -3.17
CA VAL A 348 28.53 -8.45 -4.14
C VAL A 348 28.69 -9.90 -4.62
N LEU A 349 27.69 -10.73 -4.37
CA LEU A 349 27.65 -12.13 -4.80
C LEU A 349 26.92 -12.31 -6.15
N LEU A 350 25.96 -11.42 -6.47
CA LEU A 350 25.20 -11.41 -7.71
C LEU A 350 24.73 -9.99 -8.02
N GLY A 351 24.64 -9.63 -9.31
CA GLY A 351 24.07 -8.37 -9.76
C GLY A 351 24.98 -7.15 -9.52
N GLY A 352 24.42 -6.07 -8.99
CA GLY A 352 25.11 -4.82 -8.70
C GLY A 352 25.34 -3.91 -9.89
N LYS A 353 24.53 -4.07 -10.96
CA LYS A 353 24.64 -3.31 -12.22
C LYS A 353 23.32 -3.34 -12.99
N ARG A 354 23.24 -2.54 -14.03
CA ARG A 354 22.17 -2.65 -15.05
C ARG A 354 22.37 -3.92 -15.88
N PRO A 355 21.30 -4.64 -16.24
CA PRO A 355 21.42 -5.84 -17.06
C PRO A 355 21.86 -5.50 -18.48
N ALA A 356 22.69 -6.37 -19.07
CA ALA A 356 23.13 -6.23 -20.45
C ALA A 356 21.96 -6.41 -21.43
N GLY A 357 22.00 -5.71 -22.57
CA GLY A 357 20.98 -5.82 -23.63
C GLY A 357 19.79 -4.87 -23.50
N PHE A 358 19.70 -4.09 -22.43
CA PHE A 358 18.67 -3.06 -22.28
C PHE A 358 19.27 -1.67 -22.52
N ASN A 359 19.01 -1.09 -23.68
CA ASN A 359 19.46 0.26 -24.04
C ASN A 359 18.51 1.36 -23.54
N LYS A 360 17.29 0.98 -23.12
CA LYS A 360 16.24 1.83 -22.56
C LYS A 360 15.55 1.12 -21.42
N GLY A 361 14.81 1.89 -20.62
CA GLY A 361 14.09 1.41 -19.46
C GLY A 361 14.95 1.39 -18.19
N PHE A 362 14.27 1.45 -17.06
CA PHE A 362 14.90 1.62 -15.73
C PHE A 362 15.26 0.26 -15.11
N TYR A 363 15.87 -0.65 -15.87
CA TYR A 363 16.19 -2.00 -15.43
C TYR A 363 17.40 -2.05 -14.50
N TYR A 364 17.31 -2.88 -13.48
CA TYR A 364 18.42 -3.17 -12.56
C TYR A 364 18.42 -4.64 -12.16
N GLU A 365 19.61 -5.26 -12.05
CA GLU A 365 19.73 -6.66 -11.69
C GLU A 365 19.41 -6.89 -10.20
N PRO A 366 18.74 -8.01 -9.83
CA PRO A 366 18.72 -8.48 -8.46
C PRO A 366 20.13 -8.53 -7.89
N THR A 367 20.32 -7.86 -6.75
CA THR A 367 21.66 -7.68 -6.18
C THR A 367 21.74 -8.28 -4.79
N ILE A 368 22.64 -9.25 -4.63
CA ILE A 368 22.85 -9.99 -3.38
C ILE A 368 24.18 -9.58 -2.78
N PHE A 369 24.16 -9.19 -1.50
CA PHE A 369 25.34 -8.83 -0.74
C PHE A 369 25.59 -9.82 0.40
N ASP A 370 26.87 -10.14 0.61
CA ASP A 370 27.39 -10.77 1.82
C ASP A 370 28.39 -9.85 2.53
N ASP A 371 28.89 -10.27 3.68
CA ASP A 371 29.79 -9.49 4.53
C ASP A 371 29.19 -8.12 4.94
N VAL A 372 27.86 -8.05 5.06
CA VAL A 372 27.11 -6.86 5.50
C VAL A 372 27.10 -6.81 7.03
N LYS A 373 27.17 -5.60 7.60
CA LYS A 373 27.02 -5.34 9.03
C LYS A 373 25.77 -4.50 9.30
N ASP A 374 25.21 -4.58 10.52
CA ASP A 374 23.99 -3.86 10.89
C ASP A 374 24.12 -2.33 10.84
N ASP A 375 25.36 -1.81 10.92
CA ASP A 375 25.64 -0.37 10.83
C ASP A 375 25.73 0.16 9.39
N PHE A 376 25.72 -0.70 8.37
CA PHE A 376 25.76 -0.31 6.96
C PHE A 376 24.48 0.45 6.56
N THR A 377 24.62 1.36 5.62
CA THR A 377 23.53 2.22 5.15
C THR A 377 22.32 1.39 4.65
N ILE A 378 22.57 0.30 3.91
CA ILE A 378 21.53 -0.59 3.39
C ILE A 378 20.69 -1.27 4.49
N MET A 379 21.21 -1.40 5.72
CA MET A 379 20.51 -1.97 6.86
C MET A 379 19.68 -0.95 7.64
N LYS A 380 19.91 0.35 7.41
CA LYS A 380 19.21 1.47 8.08
C LYS A 380 18.23 2.20 7.17
N GLN A 381 18.46 2.16 5.86
CA GLN A 381 17.64 2.81 4.86
C GLN A 381 16.85 1.78 4.05
N GLU A 382 15.55 1.99 3.92
CA GLU A 382 14.69 1.16 3.06
C GLU A 382 15.18 1.20 1.60
N PRO A 383 15.64 0.07 1.01
CA PRO A 383 16.19 0.06 -0.35
C PRO A 383 15.13 0.35 -1.43
N PHE A 384 13.90 -0.12 -1.22
CA PHE A 384 12.78 -0.05 -2.15
C PHE A 384 13.15 -0.45 -3.59
N GLY A 385 13.89 -1.56 -3.69
CA GLY A 385 14.46 -2.10 -4.92
C GLY A 385 14.97 -3.53 -4.72
N PRO A 386 15.59 -4.15 -5.74
CA PRO A 386 15.95 -5.57 -5.76
C PRO A 386 17.26 -5.88 -5.01
N LEU A 387 17.47 -5.28 -3.84
CA LEU A 387 18.70 -5.39 -3.06
C LEU A 387 18.52 -6.30 -1.84
N VAL A 388 19.45 -7.24 -1.64
CA VAL A 388 19.37 -8.33 -0.66
C VAL A 388 20.65 -8.38 0.17
N PRO A 389 20.74 -7.65 1.30
CA PRO A 389 21.84 -7.82 2.25
C PRO A 389 21.60 -9.06 3.12
N MET A 390 22.62 -9.93 3.27
CA MET A 390 22.54 -11.17 4.03
C MET A 390 23.54 -11.17 5.19
N LEU A 391 23.03 -11.41 6.40
CA LEU A 391 23.79 -11.46 7.64
C LEU A 391 23.57 -12.80 8.34
N SER A 392 24.53 -13.23 9.16
CA SER A 392 24.35 -14.38 10.05
C SER A 392 23.95 -13.96 11.46
N PHE A 393 23.34 -14.89 12.18
CA PHE A 393 23.10 -14.83 13.63
C PHE A 393 23.29 -16.21 14.27
N LYS A 394 23.41 -16.27 15.61
CA LYS A 394 23.69 -17.51 16.36
C LYS A 394 22.57 -17.89 17.32
N SER A 395 21.82 -16.93 17.87
CA SER A 395 20.82 -17.22 18.87
C SER A 395 19.52 -16.46 18.62
N PHE A 396 18.44 -16.96 19.23
CA PHE A 396 17.12 -16.36 19.15
C PHE A 396 17.14 -14.91 19.65
N ASP A 397 17.67 -14.67 20.85
CA ASP A 397 17.66 -13.34 21.46
C ASP A 397 18.50 -12.32 20.65
N GLU A 398 19.66 -12.74 20.13
CA GLU A 398 20.48 -11.91 19.24
C GLU A 398 19.68 -11.43 18.02
N VAL A 399 19.01 -12.34 17.32
CA VAL A 399 18.32 -11.97 16.07
C VAL A 399 17.08 -11.11 16.33
N ILE A 400 16.38 -11.35 17.43
CA ILE A 400 15.22 -10.52 17.82
C ILE A 400 15.65 -9.10 18.16
N GLU A 401 16.73 -8.93 18.93
CA GLU A 401 17.31 -7.63 19.27
C GLU A 401 17.69 -6.87 17.99
N ARG A 402 18.48 -7.49 17.10
CA ARG A 402 18.91 -6.89 15.82
C ARG A 402 17.73 -6.59 14.87
N ALA A 403 16.74 -7.47 14.83
CA ALA A 403 15.53 -7.24 14.02
C ALA A 403 14.71 -6.04 14.51
N ASN A 404 14.66 -5.82 15.83
CA ASN A 404 13.93 -4.73 16.47
C ASN A 404 14.70 -3.40 16.51
N ASP A 405 16.03 -3.43 16.31
CA ASP A 405 16.88 -2.21 16.25
C ASP A 405 16.64 -1.46 14.93
N ASN A 406 15.42 -0.96 14.79
CA ASN A 406 14.98 -0.16 13.66
C ASN A 406 13.77 0.70 14.06
N ASP A 407 13.73 1.93 13.54
CA ASP A 407 12.62 2.85 13.74
C ASP A 407 11.34 2.47 12.97
N LEU A 408 11.45 1.54 12.02
CA LEU A 408 10.35 1.07 11.19
C LEU A 408 9.85 -0.31 11.69
N GLY A 409 8.54 -0.50 11.71
CA GLY A 409 7.91 -1.72 12.19
C GLY A 409 6.65 -2.08 11.40
N LEU A 410 6.78 -2.36 10.07
CA LEU A 410 5.63 -2.71 9.25
C LEU A 410 5.38 -4.22 9.23
N CYS A 411 6.38 -5.01 8.83
CA CYS A 411 6.25 -6.46 8.69
C CYS A 411 7.57 -7.17 9.05
N SER A 412 7.45 -8.42 9.51
CA SER A 412 8.56 -9.37 9.72
C SER A 412 8.23 -10.72 9.11
N TYR A 413 9.27 -11.46 8.67
CA TYR A 413 9.16 -12.81 8.14
C TYR A 413 10.00 -13.77 8.98
N VAL A 414 9.45 -14.92 9.32
CA VAL A 414 10.07 -15.94 10.17
C VAL A 414 9.95 -17.30 9.51
N CYS A 415 11.08 -18.00 9.38
CA CYS A 415 11.15 -19.37 8.88
C CYS A 415 11.68 -20.27 10.00
N THR A 416 10.84 -21.17 10.51
CA THR A 416 11.16 -22.15 11.55
C THR A 416 10.19 -23.31 11.51
N ASN A 417 10.61 -24.49 11.94
CA ASN A 417 9.73 -25.64 12.16
C ASN A 417 9.32 -25.80 13.64
N SER A 418 9.86 -24.96 14.53
CA SER A 418 9.50 -24.95 15.96
C SER A 418 8.29 -24.05 16.23
N MET A 419 7.23 -24.63 16.78
CA MET A 419 6.06 -23.86 17.23
C MET A 419 6.40 -22.86 18.34
N GLU A 420 7.33 -23.22 19.24
CA GLU A 420 7.80 -22.33 20.30
C GLU A 420 8.52 -21.12 19.71
N THR A 421 9.49 -21.35 18.80
CA THR A 421 10.22 -20.27 18.12
C THR A 421 9.26 -19.37 17.34
N ALA A 422 8.30 -19.94 16.60
CA ALA A 422 7.29 -19.21 15.86
C ALA A 422 6.45 -18.31 16.77
N HIS A 423 5.99 -18.85 17.89
CA HIS A 423 5.18 -18.10 18.88
C HIS A 423 5.99 -16.96 19.51
N LEU A 424 7.17 -17.27 20.06
CA LEU A 424 8.01 -16.28 20.72
C LEU A 424 8.47 -15.17 19.78
N ALA A 425 8.83 -15.52 18.53
CA ALA A 425 9.19 -14.52 17.52
C ALA A 425 7.99 -13.62 17.18
N SER A 426 6.77 -14.20 17.05
CA SER A 426 5.56 -13.43 16.78
C SER A 426 5.23 -12.43 17.90
N GLU A 427 5.52 -12.77 19.16
CA GLU A 427 5.30 -11.86 20.28
C GLU A 427 6.38 -10.79 20.43
N LYS A 428 7.65 -11.16 20.17
CA LYS A 428 8.79 -10.28 20.47
C LYS A 428 9.19 -9.36 19.32
N LEU A 429 8.80 -9.68 18.07
CA LEU A 429 9.11 -8.82 16.93
C LEU A 429 8.22 -7.57 16.92
N GLU A 430 8.83 -6.41 16.92
CA GLU A 430 8.17 -5.10 16.99
C GLU A 430 7.72 -4.62 15.61
N THR A 431 6.79 -5.37 15.00
CA THR A 431 6.18 -5.04 13.71
C THR A 431 4.66 -5.21 13.75
N GLY A 432 3.95 -4.52 12.87
CA GLY A 432 2.49 -4.59 12.79
C GLY A 432 1.98 -5.93 12.28
N SER A 433 2.82 -6.68 11.55
CA SER A 433 2.50 -8.01 11.03
C SER A 433 3.71 -8.93 11.10
N VAL A 434 3.50 -10.20 11.44
CA VAL A 434 4.53 -11.24 11.40
C VAL A 434 4.03 -12.40 10.54
N ALA A 435 4.77 -12.73 9.49
CA ALA A 435 4.49 -13.86 8.61
C ALA A 435 5.39 -15.05 8.99
N VAL A 436 4.82 -16.16 9.40
CA VAL A 436 5.55 -17.37 9.76
C VAL A 436 5.38 -18.41 8.66
N ASN A 437 6.49 -18.86 8.07
CA ASN A 437 6.52 -19.85 7.00
C ASN A 437 5.63 -19.52 5.78
N THR A 438 5.33 -18.23 5.56
CA THR A 438 4.57 -17.70 4.43
C THR A 438 5.13 -16.37 3.97
N GLY A 439 5.10 -16.10 2.67
CA GLY A 439 5.42 -14.80 2.09
C GLY A 439 4.20 -13.87 1.95
N VAL A 440 3.00 -14.35 2.29
CA VAL A 440 1.74 -13.62 2.17
C VAL A 440 1.43 -12.91 3.49
N VAL A 441 1.39 -11.58 3.47
CA VAL A 441 1.13 -10.73 4.65
C VAL A 441 -0.16 -9.93 4.49
N ALA A 442 -0.34 -9.31 3.33
CA ALA A 442 -1.44 -8.39 3.09
C ALA A 442 -2.64 -9.10 2.46
N ILE A 443 -3.57 -9.55 3.30
CA ILE A 443 -4.85 -10.14 2.91
C ILE A 443 -6.00 -9.21 3.28
N ALA A 444 -7.18 -9.39 2.68
CA ALA A 444 -8.31 -8.48 2.86
C ALA A 444 -8.89 -8.55 4.28
N GLU A 445 -8.93 -9.75 4.87
CA GLU A 445 -9.51 -10.06 6.17
C GLU A 445 -8.61 -9.72 7.36
N ALA A 446 -7.33 -9.43 7.15
CA ALA A 446 -6.38 -9.11 8.22
C ALA A 446 -6.13 -7.59 8.34
N PRO A 447 -5.96 -7.08 9.58
CA PRO A 447 -5.64 -5.68 9.80
C PRO A 447 -4.19 -5.40 9.42
N PHE A 448 -3.99 -4.76 8.27
CA PHE A 448 -2.69 -4.37 7.75
C PHE A 448 -2.27 -2.99 8.27
N GLY A 449 -1.05 -2.85 8.74
CA GLY A 449 -0.48 -1.57 9.16
C GLY A 449 0.72 -1.71 10.07
N GLY A 450 1.52 -0.64 10.14
CA GLY A 450 2.75 -0.57 10.90
C GLY A 450 2.58 -0.08 12.34
N ILE A 451 3.68 -0.24 13.07
CA ILE A 451 3.93 0.42 14.36
C ILE A 451 5.21 1.26 14.22
N LYS A 452 5.64 1.91 15.29
CA LYS A 452 6.78 2.83 15.28
C LYS A 452 6.59 3.89 14.18
N GLN A 453 7.63 4.21 13.40
CA GLN A 453 7.54 5.19 12.32
C GLN A 453 6.95 4.65 11.00
N SER A 454 6.56 3.37 10.96
CA SER A 454 5.83 2.82 9.81
C SER A 454 4.36 3.26 9.75
N GLY A 455 3.89 4.00 10.76
CA GLY A 455 2.57 4.61 10.76
C GLY A 455 1.68 4.17 11.91
N TYR A 456 0.40 4.48 11.79
CA TYR A 456 -0.64 4.09 12.76
C TYR A 456 -2.02 4.04 12.09
N GLY A 457 -2.97 3.41 12.79
CA GLY A 457 -4.22 2.95 12.19
C GLY A 457 -4.03 1.61 11.49
N ARG A 458 -5.09 1.10 10.89
CA ARG A 458 -5.04 -0.16 10.12
C ARG A 458 -5.88 -0.04 8.87
N GLU A 459 -5.44 -0.73 7.81
CA GLU A 459 -6.18 -0.93 6.57
C GLU A 459 -6.49 -2.43 6.41
N GLY A 460 -7.71 -2.76 5.97
CA GLY A 460 -8.16 -4.16 5.91
C GLY A 460 -8.65 -4.71 7.25
N GLY A 461 -9.16 -5.93 7.21
CA GLY A 461 -9.82 -6.54 8.35
C GLY A 461 -11.03 -5.73 8.86
N SER A 462 -11.66 -6.19 9.92
CA SER A 462 -12.80 -5.52 10.56
C SER A 462 -12.41 -4.28 11.38
N MET A 463 -11.10 -4.06 11.59
CA MET A 463 -10.62 -2.90 12.36
C MET A 463 -10.59 -1.62 11.52
N ALA A 464 -10.29 -1.73 10.22
CA ALA A 464 -10.10 -0.58 9.34
C ALA A 464 -11.33 0.34 9.27
N ILE A 465 -12.53 -0.23 9.20
CA ILE A 465 -13.77 0.55 9.07
C ILE A 465 -14.03 1.46 10.28
N LYS A 466 -13.55 1.07 11.47
CA LYS A 466 -13.72 1.84 12.71
C LYS A 466 -12.98 3.18 12.65
N ASP A 467 -11.89 3.25 11.93
CA ASP A 467 -11.13 4.50 11.73
C ASP A 467 -11.89 5.54 10.87
N TYR A 468 -12.94 5.11 10.17
CA TYR A 468 -13.81 5.95 9.36
C TYR A 468 -15.14 6.28 10.04
N LEU A 469 -15.30 5.91 11.32
CA LEU A 469 -16.52 6.08 12.10
C LEU A 469 -16.29 6.90 13.36
N ASN A 470 -17.24 7.79 13.66
CA ASN A 470 -17.36 8.44 14.96
C ASN A 470 -18.23 7.59 15.87
N VAL A 471 -17.77 7.39 17.10
CA VAL A 471 -18.55 6.76 18.15
C VAL A 471 -19.42 7.83 18.83
N LYS A 472 -20.71 7.59 18.94
CA LYS A 472 -21.64 8.45 19.67
C LYS A 472 -22.48 7.60 20.61
N TYR A 473 -22.67 8.06 21.85
CA TYR A 473 -23.65 7.45 22.74
C TYR A 473 -24.76 8.41 23.11
N THR A 474 -25.92 7.86 23.39
CA THR A 474 -27.07 8.58 23.92
C THR A 474 -27.44 7.98 25.26
N HIS A 475 -27.53 8.80 26.31
CA HIS A 475 -28.09 8.45 27.61
C HIS A 475 -29.46 9.08 27.72
N MET A 476 -30.49 8.25 27.75
CA MET A 476 -31.89 8.71 27.70
C MET A 476 -32.60 8.41 29.02
N GLY A 477 -33.23 9.43 29.63
CA GLY A 477 -34.25 9.23 30.66
C GLY A 477 -35.55 8.73 29.97
N ILE A 478 -36.15 7.67 30.52
CA ILE A 478 -37.36 7.05 29.96
C ILE A 478 -38.63 7.34 30.76
N LYS A 479 -38.49 7.94 31.92
CA LYS A 479 -39.58 8.55 32.67
C LYS A 479 -39.33 10.05 32.79
N GLY A 480 -40.29 10.84 32.31
CA GLY A 480 -40.40 12.27 32.53
C GLY A 480 -41.40 12.55 33.60
#